data_6b28105fa14c75047d303e884877b791
#
_entry.id   6b28105fa14c75047d303e884877b791
#
_cell.length_a   1.000
_cell.length_b   1.000
_cell.length_c   1.000
_cell.angle_alpha   90.00
_cell.angle_beta   90.00
_cell.angle_gamma   90.00
#
_symmetry.space_group_name_H-M   'P 1'
#
loop_
_entity.id
_entity.type
_entity.pdbx_description
1 polymer ?
#
loop_
_entity_poly.entity_id
_entity_poly.type
_entity_poly.pdbx_seq_one_letter_code
_entity_poly.pdbx_strand_id
1 'polypeptide(L)'
;FSLVGIVTQVFNLRSSSVRLGIFLALIFLVHSAGWRFAISRLLGTNWEYILEDGLAGQRLLGPVLEPSTFAVFLMLSIYLFMLHKPFMAVISACLAASVHPTYLLAAACLTLAYMLTIALEERRRTSRPSQMGQGKLVATWLIRPVEIGLLGLIAIAPILYYVISHFGNTPADTTAQARAILINYRIPHHALISWWLNATALVKIGLFIAALLVVRNMRLLLVMLVCGVAAASLTIVQALTGSQLLALIFPWRLSIFLLPLATALLLGSLVMVSFDYLGDWIKSHARAIRLASLGLISLTVIVGLVRFDLDLQRKYHGPERAMERYVASHRQPDDLYLTPVKLQDFRLAARTAVYVDFKSIPYRDDDVLEWYRRVKLADRFYNQDECSLLPEFIRAGVTQIVVERGPNQDPSCTEFKSIYQNEGYQIYAINASQ
;
A
#
# COMPACT_ATOMS: atom_id res chain seq x y z
N PHE A 1 -8.95 12.31 6.71
CA PHE A 1 -10.28 12.53 7.28
C PHE A 1 -10.75 11.37 8.17
N SER A 2 -10.86 10.13 7.63
CA SER A 2 -11.39 8.97 8.37
C SER A 2 -10.58 8.65 9.62
N LEU A 3 -9.25 8.65 9.53
CA LEU A 3 -8.34 8.39 10.66
C LEU A 3 -8.57 9.40 11.81
N VAL A 4 -8.60 10.70 11.48
CA VAL A 4 -8.89 11.75 12.44
C VAL A 4 -10.31 11.61 13.01
N GLY A 5 -11.29 11.27 12.16
CA GLY A 5 -12.67 11.03 12.57
C GLY A 5 -12.81 9.91 13.60
N ILE A 6 -12.13 8.78 13.40
CA ILE A 6 -12.11 7.64 14.33
C ILE A 6 -11.56 8.08 15.69
N VAL A 7 -10.37 8.68 15.70
CA VAL A 7 -9.68 9.04 16.96
C VAL A 7 -10.44 10.14 17.71
N THR A 8 -10.98 11.14 17.00
CA THR A 8 -11.79 12.19 17.63
C THR A 8 -13.07 11.65 18.26
N GLN A 9 -13.66 10.61 17.68
CA GLN A 9 -14.83 9.93 18.24
C GLN A 9 -14.46 9.08 19.47
N VAL A 10 -13.38 8.31 19.39
CA VAL A 10 -12.94 7.41 20.47
C VAL A 10 -12.56 8.17 21.73
N PHE A 11 -11.83 9.27 21.59
CA PHE A 11 -11.33 10.08 22.72
C PHE A 11 -12.12 11.37 22.97
N ASN A 12 -13.23 11.59 22.26
CA ASN A 12 -14.04 12.81 22.36
C ASN A 12 -13.21 14.12 22.27
N LEU A 13 -12.25 14.16 21.33
CA LEU A 13 -11.33 15.29 21.20
C LEU A 13 -12.02 16.59 20.78
N ARG A 14 -13.21 16.50 20.15
CA ARG A 14 -14.02 17.67 19.74
C ARG A 14 -14.59 18.46 20.93
N SER A 15 -14.57 17.89 22.14
CA SER A 15 -15.02 18.59 23.34
C SER A 15 -14.13 19.79 23.71
N SER A 16 -12.92 19.88 23.17
CA SER A 16 -11.98 20.98 23.40
C SER A 16 -11.19 21.29 22.12
N SER A 17 -11.23 22.54 21.69
CA SER A 17 -10.45 23.02 20.53
C SER A 17 -8.94 22.86 20.75
N VAL A 18 -8.48 22.91 21.99
CA VAL A 18 -7.06 22.71 22.33
C VAL A 18 -6.66 21.24 22.18
N ARG A 19 -7.48 20.29 22.67
CA ARG A 19 -7.25 18.85 22.49
C ARG A 19 -7.17 18.50 21.01
N LEU A 20 -8.16 18.94 20.23
CA LEU A 20 -8.20 18.71 18.81
C LEU A 20 -7.01 19.36 18.11
N GLY A 21 -6.64 20.59 18.45
CA GLY A 21 -5.50 21.31 17.89
C GLY A 21 -4.18 20.57 18.10
N ILE A 22 -3.89 20.13 19.34
CA ILE A 22 -2.69 19.36 19.66
C ILE A 22 -2.69 18.04 18.90
N PHE A 23 -3.78 17.29 18.88
CA PHE A 23 -3.87 16.03 18.16
C PHE A 23 -3.60 16.21 16.66
N LEU A 24 -4.24 17.21 16.04
CA LEU A 24 -4.00 17.50 14.62
C LEU A 24 -2.53 17.89 14.37
N ALA A 25 -1.95 18.73 15.22
CA ALA A 25 -0.55 19.11 15.09
C ALA A 25 0.39 17.89 15.16
N LEU A 26 0.14 16.96 16.10
CA LEU A 26 0.91 15.71 16.21
C LEU A 26 0.74 14.81 14.99
N ILE A 27 -0.48 14.64 14.48
CA ILE A 27 -0.73 13.84 13.26
C ILE A 27 -0.02 14.44 12.04
N PHE A 28 -0.12 15.76 11.84
CA PHE A 28 0.59 16.42 10.74
C PHE A 28 2.11 16.31 10.88
N LEU A 29 2.62 16.49 12.10
CA LEU A 29 4.05 16.37 12.39
C LEU A 29 4.56 14.97 12.03
N VAL A 30 3.93 13.93 12.56
CA VAL A 30 4.35 12.53 12.37
C VAL A 30 4.34 12.12 10.90
N HIS A 31 3.37 12.61 10.13
CA HIS A 31 3.28 12.34 8.70
C HIS A 31 4.14 13.28 7.82
N SER A 32 4.89 14.22 8.43
CA SER A 32 5.70 15.17 7.67
C SER A 32 7.05 14.61 7.24
N ALA A 33 7.52 15.03 6.07
CA ALA A 33 8.88 14.71 5.61
C ALA A 33 9.97 15.26 6.54
N GLY A 34 9.73 16.42 7.16
CA GLY A 34 10.64 17.04 8.13
C GLY A 34 10.84 16.17 9.37
N TRP A 35 9.78 15.58 9.90
CA TRP A 35 9.85 14.65 11.03
C TRP A 35 10.68 13.41 10.69
N ARG A 36 10.39 12.77 9.56
CA ARG A 36 11.15 11.60 9.10
C ARG A 36 12.63 11.90 8.96
N PHE A 37 12.96 13.02 8.34
CA PHE A 37 14.34 13.46 8.21
C PHE A 37 15.01 13.68 9.58
N ALA A 38 14.36 14.39 10.49
CA ALA A 38 14.89 14.69 11.83
C ALA A 38 15.14 13.41 12.64
N ILE A 39 14.16 12.48 12.66
CA ILE A 39 14.29 11.21 13.37
C ILE A 39 15.39 10.33 12.78
N SER A 40 15.46 10.22 11.45
CA SER A 40 16.52 9.44 10.80
C SER A 40 17.91 9.99 11.11
N ARG A 41 18.06 11.32 11.16
CA ARG A 41 19.33 11.96 11.56
C ARG A 41 19.65 11.74 13.04
N LEU A 42 18.65 11.86 13.92
CA LEU A 42 18.83 11.68 15.36
C LEU A 42 19.24 10.25 15.72
N LEU A 43 18.63 9.28 15.09
CA LEU A 43 18.87 7.86 15.37
C LEU A 43 20.01 7.24 14.54
N GLY A 44 20.59 7.97 13.59
CA GLY A 44 21.65 7.48 12.72
C GLY A 44 21.25 6.33 11.80
N THR A 45 19.95 6.12 11.63
CA THR A 45 19.37 5.02 10.85
C THR A 45 18.26 5.52 9.96
N ASN A 46 18.00 4.82 8.86
CA ASN A 46 16.88 5.15 7.99
C ASN A 46 15.55 4.63 8.57
N TRP A 47 15.03 5.34 9.57
CA TRP A 47 13.79 5.02 10.25
C TRP A 47 12.57 5.65 9.55
N GLU A 48 12.61 5.72 8.23
CA GLU A 48 11.49 6.25 7.46
C GLU A 48 10.21 5.44 7.70
N TYR A 49 9.10 6.15 7.83
CA TYR A 49 7.74 5.59 7.85
C TYR A 49 7.43 4.59 8.99
N ILE A 50 8.09 4.69 10.15
CA ILE A 50 7.80 3.81 11.29
C ILE A 50 6.37 3.94 11.77
N LEU A 51 5.90 5.18 11.85
CA LEU A 51 4.63 5.52 12.48
C LEU A 51 3.44 5.53 11.51
N GLU A 52 3.70 5.58 10.19
CA GLU A 52 2.66 5.70 9.17
C GLU A 52 2.53 4.50 8.23
N ASP A 53 3.55 3.66 8.13
CA ASP A 53 3.54 2.49 7.24
C ASP A 53 3.19 1.20 7.99
N GLY A 54 2.60 0.26 7.25
CA GLY A 54 2.48 -1.13 7.67
C GLY A 54 3.81 -1.89 7.65
N LEU A 55 3.74 -3.19 7.87
CA LEU A 55 4.86 -4.12 7.75
C LEU A 55 5.25 -4.31 6.28
N ALA A 56 6.47 -4.75 6.02
CA ALA A 56 6.99 -5.03 4.68
C ALA A 56 6.88 -3.85 3.69
N GLY A 57 7.04 -2.61 4.18
CA GLY A 57 6.96 -1.41 3.35
C GLY A 57 5.59 -1.11 2.75
N GLN A 58 4.51 -1.68 3.32
CA GLN A 58 3.16 -1.44 2.87
C GLN A 58 2.69 -0.04 3.27
N ARG A 59 2.45 0.85 2.30
CA ARG A 59 2.07 2.24 2.55
C ARG A 59 0.62 2.51 2.22
N LEU A 60 -0.08 3.19 3.13
CA LEU A 60 -1.41 3.74 2.88
C LEU A 60 -1.33 5.01 2.04
N LEU A 61 -0.41 5.90 2.41
CA LEU A 61 -0.16 7.17 1.73
C LEU A 61 1.33 7.28 1.43
N GLY A 62 1.69 7.24 0.17
CA GLY A 62 3.05 7.42 -0.33
C GLY A 62 3.24 8.71 -1.10
N PRO A 63 4.47 9.03 -1.52
CA PRO A 63 4.77 10.22 -2.33
C PRO A 63 4.21 10.14 -3.76
N VAL A 64 3.81 8.95 -4.20
CA VAL A 64 3.21 8.70 -5.50
C VAL A 64 1.90 7.93 -5.34
N LEU A 65 0.97 8.11 -6.29
CA LEU A 65 -0.26 7.33 -6.33
C LEU A 65 0.06 5.89 -6.74
N GLU A 66 -0.01 5.00 -5.78
CA GLU A 66 0.17 3.55 -5.98
C GLU A 66 -1.15 2.82 -5.74
N PRO A 67 -1.32 1.59 -6.24
CA PRO A 67 -2.52 0.79 -5.96
C PRO A 67 -2.77 0.60 -4.45
N SER A 68 -1.73 0.61 -3.63
CA SER A 68 -1.81 0.58 -2.16
C SER A 68 -2.59 1.77 -1.57
N THR A 69 -2.62 2.92 -2.25
CA THR A 69 -3.36 4.12 -1.82
C THR A 69 -4.87 3.84 -1.67
N PHE A 70 -5.43 2.87 -2.39
CA PHE A 70 -6.85 2.52 -2.27
C PHE A 70 -7.21 1.88 -0.92
N ALA A 71 -6.24 1.56 -0.07
CA ALA A 71 -6.49 1.20 1.33
C ALA A 71 -7.13 2.35 2.15
N VAL A 72 -7.19 3.57 1.63
CA VAL A 72 -7.99 4.66 2.23
C VAL A 72 -9.47 4.29 2.35
N PHE A 73 -10.00 3.43 1.45
CA PHE A 73 -11.36 2.91 1.56
C PHE A 73 -11.51 1.90 2.71
N LEU A 74 -10.46 1.17 3.10
CA LEU A 74 -10.47 0.33 4.30
C LEU A 74 -10.55 1.20 5.56
N MET A 75 -9.80 2.29 5.60
CA MET A 75 -9.87 3.26 6.69
C MET A 75 -11.25 3.95 6.76
N LEU A 76 -11.83 4.30 5.60
CA LEU A 76 -13.20 4.82 5.51
C LEU A 76 -14.21 3.79 5.99
N SER A 77 -14.04 2.51 5.65
CA SER A 77 -14.87 1.40 6.11
C SER A 77 -14.92 1.35 7.64
N ILE A 78 -13.76 1.39 8.31
CA ILE A 78 -13.70 1.40 9.78
C ILE A 78 -14.42 2.64 10.33
N TYR A 79 -14.20 3.82 9.75
CA TYR A 79 -14.87 5.04 10.18
C TYR A 79 -16.39 4.97 10.05
N LEU A 80 -16.90 4.46 8.92
CA LEU A 80 -18.33 4.27 8.70
C LEU A 80 -18.94 3.25 9.69
N PHE A 81 -18.18 2.18 10.00
CA PHE A 81 -18.59 1.23 11.01
C PHE A 81 -18.69 1.86 12.40
N MET A 82 -17.73 2.71 12.77
CA MET A 82 -17.78 3.48 14.01
C MET A 82 -18.97 4.45 14.06
N LEU A 83 -19.41 4.97 12.92
CA LEU A 83 -20.62 5.79 12.76
C LEU A 83 -21.93 4.97 12.74
N HIS A 84 -21.90 3.69 13.09
CA HIS A 84 -23.07 2.78 13.06
C HIS A 84 -23.69 2.57 11.67
N LYS A 85 -22.89 2.67 10.60
CA LYS A 85 -23.28 2.47 9.19
C LYS A 85 -22.65 1.19 8.61
N PRO A 86 -22.98 -0.02 9.11
CA PRO A 86 -22.26 -1.25 8.79
C PRO A 86 -22.37 -1.64 7.30
N PHE A 87 -23.50 -1.43 6.65
CA PHE A 87 -23.66 -1.74 5.22
C PHE A 87 -22.72 -0.88 4.35
N MET A 88 -22.67 0.42 4.62
CA MET A 88 -21.74 1.32 3.91
C MET A 88 -20.27 1.00 4.23
N ALA A 89 -19.99 0.54 5.45
CA ALA A 89 -18.66 0.08 5.82
C ALA A 89 -18.21 -1.11 4.97
N VAL A 90 -19.06 -2.13 4.80
CA VAL A 90 -18.75 -3.29 3.96
C VAL A 90 -18.58 -2.90 2.50
N ILE A 91 -19.47 -2.06 1.95
CA ILE A 91 -19.34 -1.56 0.57
C ILE A 91 -17.99 -0.84 0.38
N SER A 92 -17.58 -0.01 1.34
CA SER A 92 -16.30 0.69 1.27
C SER A 92 -15.10 -0.28 1.30
N ALA A 93 -15.14 -1.34 2.13
CA ALA A 93 -14.10 -2.37 2.15
C ALA A 93 -14.05 -3.17 0.82
N CYS A 94 -15.22 -3.54 0.29
CA CYS A 94 -15.33 -4.22 -1.00
C CYS A 94 -14.85 -3.35 -2.15
N LEU A 95 -15.09 -2.04 -2.11
CA LEU A 95 -14.56 -1.09 -3.11
C LEU A 95 -13.04 -1.08 -3.14
N ALA A 96 -12.37 -1.10 -1.96
CA ALA A 96 -10.91 -1.24 -1.91
C ALA A 96 -10.44 -2.52 -2.62
N ALA A 97 -11.12 -3.65 -2.35
CA ALA A 97 -10.81 -4.94 -2.95
C ALA A 97 -11.10 -4.98 -4.46
N SER A 98 -12.14 -4.26 -4.92
CA SER A 98 -12.50 -4.14 -6.34
C SER A 98 -11.44 -3.42 -7.15
N VAL A 99 -10.86 -2.38 -6.59
CA VAL A 99 -9.79 -1.62 -7.25
C VAL A 99 -8.45 -2.36 -7.17
N HIS A 100 -8.21 -3.04 -6.05
CA HIS A 100 -6.97 -3.77 -5.85
C HIS A 100 -7.24 -5.13 -5.16
N PRO A 101 -7.24 -6.25 -5.92
CA PRO A 101 -7.63 -7.57 -5.40
C PRO A 101 -6.83 -8.06 -4.19
N THR A 102 -5.61 -7.56 -3.96
CA THR A 102 -4.83 -7.90 -2.76
C THR A 102 -5.49 -7.43 -1.45
N TYR A 103 -6.52 -6.59 -1.51
CA TYR A 103 -7.34 -6.20 -0.35
C TYR A 103 -8.54 -7.13 -0.09
N LEU A 104 -8.70 -8.23 -0.85
CA LEU A 104 -9.74 -9.22 -0.59
C LEU A 104 -9.68 -9.77 0.83
N LEU A 105 -8.48 -10.12 1.31
CA LEU A 105 -8.29 -10.57 2.69
C LEU A 105 -8.69 -9.49 3.69
N ALA A 106 -8.30 -8.23 3.45
CA ALA A 106 -8.64 -7.12 4.33
C ALA A 106 -10.15 -6.87 4.39
N ALA A 107 -10.83 -6.88 3.24
CA ALA A 107 -12.28 -6.74 3.16
C ALA A 107 -13.00 -7.89 3.88
N ALA A 108 -12.53 -9.13 3.73
CA ALA A 108 -13.08 -10.30 4.41
C ALA A 108 -12.89 -10.19 5.93
N CYS A 109 -11.69 -9.86 6.42
CA CYS A 109 -11.40 -9.71 7.85
C CYS A 109 -12.22 -8.57 8.48
N LEU A 110 -12.34 -7.42 7.81
CA LEU A 110 -13.16 -6.31 8.29
C LEU A 110 -14.65 -6.68 8.34
N THR A 111 -15.17 -7.32 7.28
CA THR A 111 -16.56 -7.78 7.25
C THR A 111 -16.82 -8.76 8.38
N LEU A 112 -15.94 -9.74 8.59
CA LEU A 112 -16.04 -10.70 9.71
C LEU A 112 -16.01 -9.98 11.06
N ALA A 113 -15.12 -8.99 11.24
CA ALA A 113 -15.05 -8.20 12.46
C ALA A 113 -16.33 -7.42 12.73
N TYR A 114 -16.95 -6.87 11.68
CA TYR A 114 -18.25 -6.17 11.79
C TYR A 114 -19.38 -7.14 12.13
N MET A 115 -19.44 -8.30 11.49
CA MET A 115 -20.43 -9.35 11.78
C MET A 115 -20.32 -9.80 13.25
N LEU A 116 -19.11 -10.11 13.72
CA LEU A 116 -18.89 -10.54 15.10
C LEU A 116 -19.26 -9.44 16.10
N THR A 117 -18.88 -8.20 15.83
CA THR A 117 -19.19 -7.07 16.71
C THR A 117 -20.69 -6.87 16.84
N ILE A 118 -21.42 -6.87 15.72
CA ILE A 118 -22.87 -6.69 15.71
C ILE A 118 -23.57 -7.88 16.36
N ALA A 119 -23.12 -9.10 16.09
CA ALA A 119 -23.66 -10.29 16.75
C ALA A 119 -23.55 -10.22 18.29
N LEU A 120 -22.37 -9.77 18.79
CA LEU A 120 -22.17 -9.60 20.22
C LEU A 120 -23.02 -8.48 20.80
N GLU A 121 -23.22 -7.37 20.09
CA GLU A 121 -24.08 -6.28 20.53
C GLU A 121 -25.56 -6.68 20.59
N GLU A 122 -26.06 -7.33 19.53
CA GLU A 122 -27.44 -7.82 19.45
C GLU A 122 -27.70 -8.90 20.51
N ARG A 123 -26.77 -9.85 20.71
CA ARG A 123 -26.87 -10.85 21.78
C ARG A 123 -26.96 -10.21 23.16
N ARG A 124 -26.15 -9.17 23.46
CA ARG A 124 -26.22 -8.45 24.75
C ARG A 124 -27.54 -7.71 24.92
N ARG A 125 -28.16 -7.21 23.83
CA ARG A 125 -29.49 -6.56 23.89
C ARG A 125 -30.58 -7.55 24.17
N THR A 126 -30.55 -8.72 23.53
CA THR A 126 -31.60 -9.77 23.71
C THR A 126 -31.47 -10.50 25.05
N SER A 127 -30.31 -10.53 25.68
CA SER A 127 -30.08 -11.15 26.99
C SER A 127 -30.58 -10.32 28.18
N ARG A 128 -31.05 -9.07 27.98
CA ARG A 128 -31.64 -8.27 29.07
C ARG A 128 -33.10 -8.67 29.28
N PRO A 129 -33.49 -9.12 30.48
CA PRO A 129 -34.84 -9.62 30.77
C PRO A 129 -35.83 -8.46 30.87
N SER A 130 -36.32 -7.96 29.79
CA SER A 130 -37.50 -7.10 29.75
C SER A 130 -38.23 -7.27 28.43
N GLN A 131 -39.41 -7.93 28.51
CA GLN A 131 -40.49 -7.90 27.54
C GLN A 131 -40.43 -8.79 26.29
N MET A 132 -39.99 -10.06 26.35
CA MET A 132 -40.32 -10.98 25.24
C MET A 132 -40.63 -12.37 25.70
N GLY A 133 -41.76 -12.91 25.21
CA GLY A 133 -42.21 -14.27 25.42
C GLY A 133 -41.21 -15.32 24.91
N GLN A 134 -41.10 -16.41 25.65
CA GLN A 134 -40.05 -17.44 25.59
C GLN A 134 -39.87 -18.23 24.28
N GLY A 135 -40.55 -17.90 23.19
CA GLY A 135 -40.61 -18.79 22.03
C GLY A 135 -39.87 -18.44 20.76
N LYS A 136 -39.28 -17.22 20.61
CA LYS A 136 -38.65 -16.76 19.33
C LYS A 136 -37.22 -16.24 19.44
N LEU A 137 -36.47 -16.59 20.46
CA LEU A 137 -35.22 -15.88 20.84
C LEU A 137 -33.93 -16.37 20.17
N VAL A 138 -33.93 -17.47 19.42
CA VAL A 138 -32.66 -18.14 19.09
C VAL A 138 -31.96 -17.61 17.82
N ALA A 139 -32.63 -16.90 16.95
CA ALA A 139 -32.06 -16.54 15.62
C ALA A 139 -31.97 -15.04 15.29
N THR A 140 -32.69 -14.17 16.00
CA THR A 140 -32.80 -12.75 15.58
C THR A 140 -31.48 -11.96 15.66
N TRP A 141 -30.60 -12.29 16.58
CA TRP A 141 -29.30 -11.64 16.73
C TRP A 141 -28.31 -11.96 15.60
N LEU A 142 -28.58 -12.99 14.78
CA LEU A 142 -27.74 -13.35 13.63
C LEU A 142 -28.22 -12.73 12.32
N ILE A 143 -29.46 -12.23 12.23
CA ILE A 143 -30.03 -11.73 10.97
C ILE A 143 -29.15 -10.62 10.38
N ARG A 144 -28.90 -9.59 11.16
CA ARG A 144 -28.11 -8.43 10.68
C ARG A 144 -26.65 -8.74 10.36
N PRO A 145 -25.92 -9.54 11.15
CA PRO A 145 -24.61 -10.07 10.76
C PRO A 145 -24.64 -10.83 9.43
N VAL A 146 -25.63 -11.72 9.23
CA VAL A 146 -25.76 -12.49 7.97
C VAL A 146 -26.04 -11.57 6.78
N GLU A 147 -26.95 -10.60 6.91
CA GLU A 147 -27.21 -9.59 5.86
C GLU A 147 -25.94 -8.86 5.43
N ILE A 148 -25.11 -8.47 6.39
CA ILE A 148 -23.82 -7.78 6.15
C ILE A 148 -22.84 -8.71 5.43
N GLY A 149 -22.74 -9.97 5.85
CA GLY A 149 -21.91 -10.96 5.20
C GLY A 149 -22.34 -11.25 3.76
N LEU A 150 -23.66 -11.42 3.53
CA LEU A 150 -24.24 -11.61 2.19
C LEU A 150 -23.99 -10.40 1.28
N LEU A 151 -24.16 -9.18 1.80
CA LEU A 151 -23.84 -7.97 1.04
C LEU A 151 -22.36 -7.97 0.62
N GLY A 152 -21.44 -8.33 1.53
CA GLY A 152 -20.02 -8.44 1.23
C GLY A 152 -19.73 -9.46 0.13
N LEU A 153 -20.33 -10.65 0.21
CA LEU A 153 -20.19 -11.71 -0.80
C LEU A 153 -20.74 -11.26 -2.17
N ILE A 154 -21.91 -10.64 -2.21
CA ILE A 154 -22.50 -10.12 -3.45
C ILE A 154 -21.61 -9.03 -4.06
N ALA A 155 -21.13 -8.10 -3.24
CA ALA A 155 -20.28 -7.00 -3.73
C ALA A 155 -18.95 -7.47 -4.29
N ILE A 156 -18.41 -8.58 -3.77
CA ILE A 156 -17.11 -9.13 -4.17
C ILE A 156 -17.21 -10.23 -5.24
N ALA A 157 -18.41 -10.77 -5.47
CA ALA A 157 -18.64 -11.89 -6.39
C ALA A 157 -18.11 -11.66 -7.81
N PRO A 158 -18.26 -10.46 -8.43
CA PRO A 158 -17.70 -10.22 -9.77
C PRO A 158 -16.18 -10.38 -9.83
N ILE A 159 -15.46 -9.97 -8.77
CA ILE A 159 -13.99 -10.08 -8.71
C ILE A 159 -13.58 -11.53 -8.50
N LEU A 160 -14.26 -12.24 -7.60
CA LEU A 160 -14.00 -13.66 -7.37
C LEU A 160 -14.25 -14.48 -8.65
N TYR A 161 -15.35 -14.20 -9.35
CA TYR A 161 -15.66 -14.83 -10.64
C TYR A 161 -14.54 -14.55 -11.66
N TYR A 162 -14.13 -13.29 -11.81
CA TYR A 162 -13.03 -12.91 -12.70
C TYR A 162 -11.73 -13.63 -12.36
N VAL A 163 -11.33 -13.62 -11.09
CA VAL A 163 -10.08 -14.27 -10.63
C VAL A 163 -10.13 -15.78 -10.90
N ILE A 164 -11.22 -16.45 -10.54
CA ILE A 164 -11.36 -17.91 -10.73
C ILE A 164 -11.37 -18.27 -12.22
N SER A 165 -12.14 -17.53 -13.02
CA SER A 165 -12.29 -17.84 -14.46
C SER A 165 -11.02 -17.58 -15.27
N HIS A 166 -10.20 -16.59 -14.89
CA HIS A 166 -9.02 -16.19 -15.68
C HIS A 166 -7.70 -16.80 -15.18
N PHE A 167 -7.62 -17.16 -13.89
CA PHE A 167 -6.37 -17.63 -13.29
C PHE A 167 -6.43 -19.05 -12.73
N GLY A 168 -7.60 -19.72 -12.82
CA GLY A 168 -7.81 -21.05 -12.24
C GLY A 168 -7.36 -22.24 -13.11
N ASN A 169 -6.98 -22.04 -14.37
CA ASN A 169 -6.83 -23.11 -15.36
C ASN A 169 -5.37 -23.41 -15.76
N THR A 170 -4.39 -22.96 -14.98
CA THR A 170 -2.97 -23.20 -15.29
C THR A 170 -2.49 -24.53 -14.72
N PRO A 171 -1.63 -25.32 -15.40
CA PRO A 171 -1.01 -26.53 -14.86
C PRO A 171 -0.28 -26.26 -13.54
N ALA A 172 -0.31 -27.24 -12.62
CA ALA A 172 0.25 -27.08 -11.27
C ALA A 172 1.74 -26.71 -11.27
N ASP A 173 2.53 -27.31 -12.18
CA ASP A 173 3.96 -27.05 -12.29
C ASP A 173 4.24 -25.62 -12.77
N THR A 174 3.49 -25.12 -13.74
CA THR A 174 3.60 -23.74 -14.23
C THR A 174 3.23 -22.76 -13.12
N THR A 175 2.14 -23.04 -12.39
CA THR A 175 1.71 -22.23 -11.24
C THR A 175 2.79 -22.21 -10.15
N ALA A 176 3.42 -23.33 -9.83
CA ALA A 176 4.48 -23.41 -8.82
C ALA A 176 5.71 -22.58 -9.23
N GLN A 177 6.12 -22.65 -10.50
CA GLN A 177 7.23 -21.87 -11.05
C GLN A 177 6.92 -20.37 -11.05
N ALA A 178 5.74 -19.97 -11.51
CA ALA A 178 5.31 -18.57 -11.50
C ALA A 178 5.29 -18.00 -10.10
N ARG A 179 4.74 -18.72 -9.12
CA ARG A 179 4.75 -18.31 -7.70
C ARG A 179 6.16 -18.18 -7.14
N ALA A 180 7.05 -19.09 -7.45
CA ALA A 180 8.45 -19.02 -7.03
C ALA A 180 9.15 -17.77 -7.60
N ILE A 181 8.92 -17.43 -8.86
CA ILE A 181 9.44 -16.22 -9.50
C ILE A 181 8.87 -14.96 -8.81
N LEU A 182 7.56 -14.92 -8.57
CA LEU A 182 6.93 -13.81 -7.89
C LEU A 182 7.52 -13.59 -6.50
N ILE A 183 7.61 -14.64 -5.69
CA ILE A 183 8.05 -14.58 -4.29
C ILE A 183 9.54 -14.25 -4.20
N ASN A 184 10.40 -14.95 -4.95
CA ASN A 184 11.84 -14.87 -4.74
C ASN A 184 12.53 -13.82 -5.60
N TYR A 185 11.92 -13.39 -6.70
CA TYR A 185 12.53 -12.44 -7.63
C TYR A 185 11.78 -11.13 -7.71
N ARG A 186 10.44 -11.16 -7.91
CA ARG A 186 9.69 -9.92 -8.15
C ARG A 186 9.41 -9.12 -6.89
N ILE A 187 8.98 -9.77 -5.81
CA ILE A 187 8.53 -9.12 -4.59
C ILE A 187 9.05 -9.78 -3.30
N PRO A 188 10.34 -10.19 -3.22
CA PRO A 188 10.87 -10.85 -2.03
C PRO A 188 10.72 -9.98 -0.76
N HIS A 189 10.90 -8.65 -0.89
CA HIS A 189 10.74 -7.68 0.18
C HIS A 189 9.31 -7.58 0.74
N HIS A 190 8.32 -8.05 -0.01
CA HIS A 190 6.94 -8.15 0.46
C HIS A 190 6.58 -9.59 0.86
N ALA A 191 7.06 -10.60 0.14
CA ALA A 191 6.62 -11.98 0.26
C ALA A 191 7.39 -12.78 1.33
N LEU A 192 8.68 -12.51 1.51
CA LEU A 192 9.54 -13.27 2.42
C LEU A 192 9.61 -12.62 3.81
N ILE A 193 9.16 -13.34 4.84
CA ILE A 193 9.17 -12.85 6.23
C ILE A 193 10.59 -12.46 6.65
N SER A 194 11.61 -13.22 6.25
CA SER A 194 13.01 -12.95 6.55
C SER A 194 13.53 -11.62 6.05
N TRP A 195 12.89 -11.02 5.05
CA TRP A 195 13.28 -9.72 4.49
C TRP A 195 12.69 -8.53 5.23
N TRP A 196 11.53 -8.69 5.85
CA TRP A 196 10.85 -7.57 6.50
C TRP A 196 10.74 -7.70 8.03
N LEU A 197 10.92 -8.90 8.60
CA LEU A 197 10.89 -9.09 10.05
C LEU A 197 12.23 -8.64 10.67
N ASN A 198 12.34 -7.37 10.91
CA ASN A 198 13.51 -6.71 11.47
C ASN A 198 13.13 -5.87 12.71
N ALA A 199 14.08 -5.15 13.30
CA ALA A 199 13.85 -4.31 14.47
C ALA A 199 12.71 -3.30 14.26
N THR A 200 12.61 -2.68 13.06
CA THR A 200 11.52 -1.77 12.72
C THR A 200 10.16 -2.46 12.74
N ALA A 201 10.07 -3.67 12.22
CA ALA A 201 8.84 -4.46 12.27
C ALA A 201 8.43 -4.80 13.70
N LEU A 202 9.38 -5.13 14.58
CA LEU A 202 9.11 -5.38 16.01
C LEU A 202 8.59 -4.13 16.71
N VAL A 203 9.18 -2.95 16.43
CA VAL A 203 8.67 -1.68 16.96
C VAL A 203 7.24 -1.43 16.51
N LYS A 204 6.93 -1.64 15.22
CA LYS A 204 5.58 -1.50 14.67
C LYS A 204 4.58 -2.46 15.33
N ILE A 205 4.96 -3.71 15.54
CA ILE A 205 4.13 -4.69 16.27
C ILE A 205 3.92 -4.22 17.71
N GLY A 206 4.96 -3.72 18.39
CA GLY A 206 4.84 -3.14 19.72
C GLY A 206 3.88 -1.96 19.79
N LEU A 207 3.93 -1.04 18.81
CA LEU A 207 2.98 0.07 18.69
C LEU A 207 1.54 -0.42 18.51
N PHE A 208 1.32 -1.45 17.71
CA PHE A 208 0.00 -2.05 17.55
C PHE A 208 -0.53 -2.64 18.86
N ILE A 209 0.31 -3.41 19.57
CA ILE A 209 -0.05 -4.00 20.89
C ILE A 209 -0.35 -2.89 21.88
N ALA A 210 0.48 -1.85 21.95
CA ALA A 210 0.25 -0.70 22.84
C ALA A 210 -1.08 0.00 22.53
N ALA A 211 -1.43 0.14 21.25
CA ALA A 211 -2.72 0.72 20.85
C ALA A 211 -3.91 -0.13 21.31
N LEU A 212 -3.81 -1.46 21.25
CA LEU A 212 -4.86 -2.35 21.78
C LEU A 212 -5.09 -2.14 23.28
N LEU A 213 -4.04 -1.83 24.05
CA LEU A 213 -4.14 -1.60 25.49
C LEU A 213 -4.82 -0.27 25.83
N VAL A 214 -4.71 0.75 24.99
CA VAL A 214 -5.31 2.07 25.26
C VAL A 214 -6.71 2.23 24.68
N VAL A 215 -7.12 1.38 23.73
CA VAL A 215 -8.46 1.45 23.11
C VAL A 215 -9.51 0.86 24.04
N ARG A 216 -10.39 1.73 24.56
CA ARG A 216 -11.53 1.32 25.40
C ARG A 216 -12.82 1.11 24.61
N ASN A 217 -12.88 1.59 23.37
CA ASN A 217 -14.05 1.40 22.51
C ASN A 217 -14.11 -0.04 22.00
N MET A 218 -15.10 -0.81 22.46
CA MET A 218 -15.23 -2.24 22.18
C MET A 218 -15.38 -2.53 20.67
N ARG A 219 -16.09 -1.67 19.91
CA ARG A 219 -16.23 -1.86 18.46
C ARG A 219 -14.90 -1.80 17.75
N LEU A 220 -14.13 -0.76 18.05
CA LEU A 220 -12.81 -0.57 17.44
C LEU A 220 -11.81 -1.65 17.90
N LEU A 221 -11.85 -1.99 19.19
CA LEU A 221 -11.01 -3.05 19.75
C LEU A 221 -11.25 -4.39 19.04
N LEU A 222 -12.50 -4.79 18.83
CA LEU A 222 -12.82 -6.03 18.11
C LEU A 222 -12.37 -6.00 16.66
N VAL A 223 -12.54 -4.88 15.96
CA VAL A 223 -12.03 -4.73 14.58
C VAL A 223 -10.52 -4.90 14.54
N MET A 224 -9.79 -4.23 15.43
CA MET A 224 -8.33 -4.34 15.49
C MET A 224 -7.89 -5.75 15.88
N LEU A 225 -8.54 -6.38 16.87
CA LEU A 225 -8.21 -7.73 17.31
C LEU A 225 -8.45 -8.77 16.22
N VAL A 226 -9.62 -8.77 15.57
CA VAL A 226 -9.93 -9.76 14.52
C VAL A 226 -8.93 -9.64 13.36
N CYS A 227 -8.67 -8.43 12.89
CA CYS A 227 -7.71 -8.21 11.80
C CYS A 227 -6.27 -8.52 12.24
N GLY A 228 -5.88 -8.14 13.46
CA GLY A 228 -4.54 -8.41 14.00
C GLY A 228 -4.29 -9.91 14.23
N VAL A 229 -5.26 -10.62 14.81
CA VAL A 229 -5.18 -12.08 15.00
C VAL A 229 -5.14 -12.80 13.67
N ALA A 230 -5.97 -12.41 12.69
CA ALA A 230 -5.93 -12.99 11.34
C ALA A 230 -4.56 -12.78 10.69
N ALA A 231 -4.01 -11.55 10.74
CA ALA A 231 -2.68 -11.26 10.22
C ALA A 231 -1.60 -12.13 10.88
N ALA A 232 -1.58 -12.19 12.22
CA ALA A 232 -0.60 -12.95 12.98
C ALA A 232 -0.72 -14.46 12.72
N SER A 233 -1.93 -15.02 12.82
CA SER A 233 -2.17 -16.47 12.64
C SER A 233 -1.78 -16.93 11.23
N LEU A 234 -2.22 -16.22 10.19
CA LEU A 234 -1.89 -16.57 8.80
C LEU A 234 -0.38 -16.38 8.51
N THR A 235 0.27 -15.38 9.12
CA THR A 235 1.72 -15.22 9.02
C THR A 235 2.48 -16.35 9.69
N ILE A 236 2.03 -16.78 10.88
CA ILE A 236 2.63 -17.94 11.58
C ILE A 236 2.44 -19.21 10.75
N VAL A 237 1.24 -19.45 10.23
CA VAL A 237 0.98 -20.61 9.36
C VAL A 237 1.87 -20.56 8.14
N GLN A 238 2.03 -19.41 7.50
CA GLN A 238 2.95 -19.26 6.36
C GLN A 238 4.40 -19.58 6.75
N ALA A 239 4.86 -19.07 7.91
CA ALA A 239 6.22 -19.31 8.39
C ALA A 239 6.48 -20.79 8.69
N LEU A 240 5.49 -21.51 9.24
CA LEU A 240 5.62 -22.93 9.60
C LEU A 240 5.49 -23.87 8.39
N THR A 241 4.64 -23.50 7.41
CA THR A 241 4.33 -24.39 6.26
C THR A 241 5.13 -24.05 5.00
N GLY A 242 5.75 -22.88 4.93
CA GLY A 242 6.37 -22.37 3.70
C GLY A 242 5.36 -22.10 2.57
N SER A 243 4.07 -21.97 2.86
CA SER A 243 3.02 -21.83 1.87
C SER A 243 3.23 -20.64 0.95
N GLN A 244 3.49 -20.90 -0.33
CA GLN A 244 3.63 -19.88 -1.37
C GLN A 244 2.34 -19.08 -1.58
N LEU A 245 1.18 -19.73 -1.45
CA LEU A 245 -0.11 -19.07 -1.56
C LEU A 245 -0.27 -17.99 -0.47
N LEU A 246 0.02 -18.35 0.79
CA LEU A 246 -0.05 -17.40 1.90
C LEU A 246 0.99 -16.29 1.75
N ALA A 247 2.19 -16.58 1.23
CA ALA A 247 3.18 -15.57 0.93
C ALA A 247 2.69 -14.54 -0.08
N LEU A 248 1.92 -14.94 -1.11
CA LEU A 248 1.35 -14.06 -2.13
C LEU A 248 0.08 -13.32 -1.69
N ILE A 249 -0.67 -13.88 -0.73
CA ILE A 249 -1.82 -13.20 -0.11
C ILE A 249 -1.36 -12.07 0.82
N PHE A 250 -0.13 -12.13 1.32
CA PHE A 250 0.46 -11.14 2.24
C PHE A 250 -0.41 -10.89 3.47
N PRO A 251 -0.59 -11.81 4.41
CA PRO A 251 -1.43 -11.60 5.59
C PRO A 251 -1.04 -10.35 6.39
N TRP A 252 0.26 -10.02 6.46
CA TRP A 252 0.78 -8.80 7.08
C TRP A 252 0.38 -7.50 6.37
N ARG A 253 -0.21 -7.58 5.16
CA ARG A 253 -0.80 -6.40 4.48
C ARG A 253 -1.95 -5.77 5.29
N LEU A 254 -2.60 -6.51 6.16
CA LEU A 254 -3.56 -5.94 7.12
C LEU A 254 -2.96 -4.83 7.96
N SER A 255 -1.65 -4.83 8.17
CA SER A 255 -0.95 -3.75 8.89
C SER A 255 -1.00 -2.39 8.20
N ILE A 256 -1.31 -2.32 6.89
CA ILE A 256 -1.37 -1.07 6.12
C ILE A 256 -2.37 -0.05 6.70
N PHE A 257 -3.46 -0.52 7.28
CA PHE A 257 -4.43 0.33 7.96
C PHE A 257 -4.36 0.20 9.48
N LEU A 258 -3.92 -0.96 10.01
CA LEU A 258 -3.83 -1.18 11.44
C LEU A 258 -2.74 -0.32 12.10
N LEU A 259 -1.57 -0.15 11.45
CA LEU A 259 -0.45 0.60 12.02
C LEU A 259 -0.71 2.11 12.04
N PRO A 260 -1.13 2.77 10.95
CA PRO A 260 -1.51 4.19 11.00
C PRO A 260 -2.63 4.45 12.00
N LEU A 261 -3.60 3.52 12.11
CA LEU A 261 -4.66 3.61 13.10
C LEU A 261 -4.11 3.50 14.53
N ALA A 262 -3.23 2.53 14.78
CA ALA A 262 -2.59 2.34 16.07
C ALA A 262 -1.79 3.59 16.50
N THR A 263 -0.96 4.12 15.61
CA THR A 263 -0.22 5.37 15.85
C THR A 263 -1.15 6.53 16.21
N ALA A 264 -2.20 6.73 15.43
CA ALA A 264 -3.15 7.81 15.68
C ALA A 264 -3.89 7.65 17.01
N LEU A 265 -4.24 6.42 17.40
CA LEU A 265 -4.86 6.11 18.68
C LEU A 265 -3.90 6.37 19.86
N LEU A 266 -2.63 6.00 19.71
CA LEU A 266 -1.61 6.30 20.72
C LEU A 266 -1.41 7.82 20.87
N LEU A 267 -1.37 8.57 19.78
CA LEU A 267 -1.29 10.04 19.82
C LEU A 267 -2.54 10.65 20.46
N GLY A 268 -3.73 10.15 20.14
CA GLY A 268 -4.97 10.57 20.81
C GLY A 268 -4.97 10.28 22.31
N SER A 269 -4.50 9.11 22.72
CA SER A 269 -4.32 8.73 24.11
C SER A 269 -3.31 9.63 24.82
N LEU A 270 -2.17 9.91 24.17
CA LEU A 270 -1.15 10.82 24.70
C LEU A 270 -1.72 12.21 24.99
N VAL A 271 -2.54 12.74 24.07
CA VAL A 271 -3.23 14.02 24.29
C VAL A 271 -4.14 13.94 25.51
N MET A 272 -4.92 12.87 25.68
CA MET A 272 -5.81 12.73 26.84
C MET A 272 -5.01 12.65 28.13
N VAL A 273 -3.98 11.82 28.21
CA VAL A 273 -3.10 11.70 29.36
C VAL A 273 -2.43 13.04 29.70
N SER A 274 -1.98 13.79 28.69
CA SER A 274 -1.41 15.13 28.91
C SER A 274 -2.41 16.09 29.56
N PHE A 275 -3.69 15.99 29.19
CA PHE A 275 -4.73 16.79 29.83
C PHE A 275 -5.05 16.35 31.25
N ASP A 276 -4.92 15.07 31.58
CA ASP A 276 -5.15 14.56 32.94
C ASP A 276 -4.05 15.05 33.92
N TYR A 277 -2.79 15.13 33.47
CA TYR A 277 -1.66 15.53 34.31
C TYR A 277 -1.33 17.03 34.25
N LEU A 278 -1.50 17.65 33.08
CA LEU A 278 -1.10 19.05 32.82
C LEU A 278 -2.30 19.95 32.51
N GLY A 279 -3.52 19.51 32.84
CA GLY A 279 -4.76 20.16 32.42
C GLY A 279 -4.88 21.63 32.81
N ASP A 280 -4.48 22.01 34.03
CA ASP A 280 -4.56 23.39 34.47
C ASP A 280 -3.51 24.29 33.80
N TRP A 281 -2.31 23.77 33.60
CA TRP A 281 -1.28 24.48 32.84
C TRP A 281 -1.71 24.65 31.35
N ILE A 282 -2.26 23.60 30.74
CA ILE A 282 -2.79 23.66 29.38
C ILE A 282 -3.93 24.68 29.26
N LYS A 283 -4.84 24.74 30.24
CA LYS A 283 -5.94 25.71 30.25
C LYS A 283 -5.42 27.15 30.40
N SER A 284 -4.46 27.40 31.29
CA SER A 284 -3.86 28.73 31.46
C SER A 284 -3.10 29.21 30.22
N HIS A 285 -2.53 28.28 29.42
CA HIS A 285 -1.80 28.60 28.21
C HIS A 285 -2.58 28.26 26.90
N ALA A 286 -3.88 28.06 27.00
CA ALA A 286 -4.71 27.55 25.88
C ALA A 286 -4.60 28.36 24.57
N ARG A 287 -4.45 29.71 24.69
CA ARG A 287 -4.26 30.56 23.50
C ARG A 287 -2.91 30.31 22.81
N ALA A 288 -1.84 30.26 23.59
CA ALA A 288 -0.49 30.02 23.10
C ALA A 288 -0.39 28.62 22.45
N ILE A 289 -0.95 27.59 23.10
CA ILE A 289 -0.96 26.22 22.58
C ILE A 289 -1.75 26.11 21.27
N ARG A 290 -2.90 26.77 21.16
CA ARG A 290 -3.67 26.81 19.89
C ARG A 290 -2.88 27.46 18.77
N LEU A 291 -2.23 28.60 19.06
CA LEU A 291 -1.38 29.28 18.07
C LEU A 291 -0.16 28.43 17.67
N ALA A 292 0.50 27.80 18.63
CA ALA A 292 1.61 26.88 18.39
C ALA A 292 1.16 25.66 17.56
N SER A 293 0.02 25.05 17.88
CA SER A 293 -0.55 23.94 17.09
C SER A 293 -0.86 24.35 15.65
N LEU A 294 -1.49 25.52 15.48
CA LEU A 294 -1.77 26.05 14.14
C LEU A 294 -0.48 26.38 13.39
N GLY A 295 0.49 26.99 14.04
CA GLY A 295 1.79 27.30 13.47
C GLY A 295 2.53 26.02 13.01
N LEU A 296 2.52 24.96 13.85
CA LEU A 296 3.13 23.68 13.49
C LEU A 296 2.41 23.01 12.31
N ILE A 297 1.08 22.99 12.28
CA ILE A 297 0.31 22.48 11.14
C ILE A 297 0.65 23.28 9.88
N SER A 298 0.63 24.61 9.95
CA SER A 298 0.96 25.47 8.79
C SER A 298 2.38 25.23 8.29
N LEU A 299 3.35 25.13 9.20
CA LEU A 299 4.75 24.84 8.84
C LEU A 299 4.88 23.48 8.15
N THR A 300 4.27 22.43 8.71
CA THR A 300 4.32 21.09 8.09
C THR A 300 3.67 21.04 6.72
N VAL A 301 2.56 21.77 6.52
CA VAL A 301 1.90 21.90 5.21
C VAL A 301 2.79 22.65 4.22
N ILE A 302 3.38 23.77 4.62
CA ILE A 302 4.28 24.56 3.74
C ILE A 302 5.48 23.70 3.32
N VAL A 303 6.14 23.04 4.28
CA VAL A 303 7.27 22.13 3.99
C VAL A 303 6.83 21.00 3.04
N GLY A 304 5.64 20.45 3.25
CA GLY A 304 5.07 19.44 2.36
C GLY A 304 4.84 19.94 0.95
N LEU A 305 4.29 21.14 0.78
CA LEU A 305 4.07 21.77 -0.53
C LEU A 305 5.38 22.08 -1.26
N VAL A 306 6.36 22.64 -0.55
CA VAL A 306 7.70 22.89 -1.12
C VAL A 306 8.35 21.58 -1.58
N ARG A 307 8.28 20.53 -0.75
CA ARG A 307 8.80 19.21 -1.12
C ARG A 307 8.09 18.63 -2.34
N PHE A 308 6.76 18.73 -2.38
CA PHE A 308 5.96 18.30 -3.52
C PHE A 308 6.35 19.02 -4.80
N ASP A 309 6.53 20.36 -4.77
CA ASP A 309 6.97 21.13 -5.92
C ASP A 309 8.36 20.71 -6.41
N LEU A 310 9.33 20.57 -5.48
CA LEU A 310 10.66 20.09 -5.83
C LEU A 310 10.67 18.69 -6.45
N ASP A 311 9.86 17.77 -5.92
CA ASP A 311 9.74 16.42 -6.47
C ASP A 311 9.04 16.44 -7.86
N LEU A 312 8.06 17.34 -8.05
CA LEU A 312 7.43 17.59 -9.34
C LEU A 312 8.44 18.14 -10.36
N GLN A 313 9.21 19.15 -10.00
CA GLN A 313 10.24 19.73 -10.88
C GLN A 313 11.27 18.68 -11.30
N ARG A 314 11.79 17.88 -10.36
CA ARG A 314 12.70 16.77 -10.67
C ARG A 314 12.06 15.78 -11.66
N LYS A 315 10.81 15.44 -11.42
CA LYS A 315 10.07 14.49 -12.28
C LYS A 315 9.82 15.03 -13.69
N TYR A 316 9.58 16.33 -13.85
CA TYR A 316 9.20 16.92 -15.15
C TYR A 316 10.38 17.49 -15.95
N HIS A 317 11.52 17.79 -15.33
CA HIS A 317 12.66 18.45 -15.99
C HIS A 317 13.92 17.58 -16.09
N GLY A 318 13.89 16.34 -15.58
CA GLY A 318 15.03 15.43 -15.68
C GLY A 318 15.30 14.93 -17.11
N PRO A 319 16.53 14.45 -17.41
CA PRO A 319 16.91 13.92 -18.71
C PRO A 319 16.03 12.74 -19.15
N GLU A 320 15.56 11.93 -18.21
CA GLU A 320 14.60 10.85 -18.45
C GLU A 320 13.31 11.38 -19.09
N ARG A 321 12.72 12.44 -18.52
CA ARG A 321 11.50 13.05 -19.07
C ARG A 321 11.69 13.73 -20.41
N ALA A 322 12.86 14.32 -20.64
CA ALA A 322 13.20 14.90 -21.94
C ALA A 322 13.23 13.79 -23.02
N MET A 323 13.85 12.66 -22.72
CA MET A 323 13.91 11.49 -23.59
C MET A 323 12.52 10.89 -23.84
N GLU A 324 11.73 10.69 -22.79
CA GLU A 324 10.36 10.16 -22.92
C GLU A 324 9.45 11.07 -23.76
N ARG A 325 9.57 12.40 -23.61
CA ARG A 325 8.81 13.36 -24.45
C ARG A 325 9.26 13.30 -25.93
N TYR A 326 10.56 13.12 -26.19
CA TYR A 326 11.05 12.91 -27.52
C TYR A 326 10.41 11.67 -28.16
N VAL A 327 10.45 10.54 -27.45
CA VAL A 327 9.82 9.30 -27.92
C VAL A 327 8.32 9.50 -28.15
N ALA A 328 7.61 10.09 -27.19
CA ALA A 328 6.16 10.31 -27.32
C ALA A 328 5.77 11.10 -28.57
N SER A 329 6.65 12.02 -29.04
CA SER A 329 6.41 12.87 -30.22
C SER A 329 6.92 12.25 -31.54
N HIS A 330 7.80 11.27 -31.51
CA HIS A 330 8.44 10.70 -32.72
C HIS A 330 8.13 9.21 -32.95
N ARG A 331 7.51 8.53 -31.96
CA ARG A 331 7.18 7.09 -32.05
C ARG A 331 6.29 6.78 -33.25
N GLN A 332 6.51 5.63 -33.84
CA GLN A 332 5.64 5.03 -34.86
C GLN A 332 4.72 3.96 -34.22
N PRO A 333 3.60 3.61 -34.87
CA PRO A 333 2.66 2.61 -34.32
C PRO A 333 3.30 1.25 -34.02
N ASP A 334 4.27 0.84 -34.83
CA ASP A 334 4.92 -0.49 -34.73
C ASP A 334 6.23 -0.46 -33.93
N ASP A 335 6.56 0.67 -33.30
CA ASP A 335 7.78 0.76 -32.50
C ASP A 335 7.67 -0.08 -31.24
N LEU A 336 8.67 -0.92 -31.02
CA LEU A 336 8.88 -1.68 -29.80
C LEU A 336 10.25 -1.33 -29.21
N TYR A 337 10.25 -0.76 -28.02
CA TYR A 337 11.46 -0.30 -27.34
C TYR A 337 12.04 -1.35 -26.41
N LEU A 338 13.33 -1.65 -26.52
CA LEU A 338 14.11 -2.28 -25.47
C LEU A 338 14.63 -1.18 -24.56
N THR A 339 14.29 -1.24 -23.27
CA THR A 339 14.67 -0.24 -22.27
C THR A 339 15.38 -0.89 -21.09
N PRO A 340 16.24 -0.18 -20.34
CA PRO A 340 16.71 -0.65 -19.06
C PRO A 340 15.54 -1.11 -18.20
N VAL A 341 15.63 -2.29 -17.60
CA VAL A 341 14.51 -2.95 -16.89
C VAL A 341 13.97 -2.10 -15.74
N LYS A 342 14.82 -1.23 -15.18
CA LYS A 342 14.46 -0.32 -14.07
C LYS A 342 13.73 0.95 -14.54
N LEU A 343 13.70 1.25 -15.84
CA LEU A 343 13.03 2.43 -16.41
C LEU A 343 11.50 2.19 -16.48
N GLN A 344 10.88 2.11 -15.32
CA GLN A 344 9.51 1.60 -15.14
C GLN A 344 8.41 2.55 -15.62
N ASP A 345 8.68 3.86 -15.68
CA ASP A 345 7.70 4.87 -16.09
C ASP A 345 7.67 5.07 -17.61
N PHE A 346 8.68 4.59 -18.35
CA PHE A 346 8.88 4.83 -19.79
C PHE A 346 7.64 4.51 -20.62
N ARG A 347 7.08 3.30 -20.45
CA ARG A 347 5.91 2.86 -21.24
C ARG A 347 4.74 3.84 -21.15
N LEU A 348 4.45 4.35 -19.94
CA LEU A 348 3.34 5.27 -19.71
C LEU A 348 3.69 6.69 -20.16
N ALA A 349 4.90 7.14 -19.94
CA ALA A 349 5.35 8.49 -20.23
C ALA A 349 5.60 8.70 -21.73
N ALA A 350 6.28 7.76 -22.37
CA ALA A 350 6.54 7.75 -23.81
C ALA A 350 5.34 7.26 -24.64
N ARG A 351 4.33 6.65 -24.00
CA ARG A 351 3.10 6.14 -24.65
C ARG A 351 3.40 5.16 -25.79
N THR A 352 4.35 4.26 -25.59
CA THR A 352 4.80 3.30 -26.59
C THR A 352 4.97 1.92 -25.98
N ALA A 353 5.05 0.89 -26.84
CA ALA A 353 5.30 -0.47 -26.40
C ALA A 353 6.75 -0.65 -25.93
N VAL A 354 6.95 -1.44 -24.90
CA VAL A 354 8.27 -1.88 -24.43
C VAL A 354 8.38 -3.39 -24.48
N TYR A 355 9.56 -3.89 -24.77
CA TYR A 355 9.83 -5.34 -24.78
C TYR A 355 9.53 -5.97 -23.42
N VAL A 356 9.97 -5.32 -22.35
CA VAL A 356 9.68 -5.69 -20.96
C VAL A 356 10.00 -4.53 -20.02
N ASP A 357 9.25 -4.39 -18.94
CA ASP A 357 9.63 -3.61 -17.78
C ASP A 357 9.48 -4.43 -16.48
N PHE A 358 10.14 -4.01 -15.41
CA PHE A 358 10.13 -4.77 -14.15
C PHE A 358 8.81 -4.63 -13.39
N LYS A 359 8.09 -3.52 -13.54
CA LYS A 359 6.89 -3.21 -12.74
C LYS A 359 5.62 -3.79 -13.32
N SER A 360 5.50 -3.83 -14.64
CA SER A 360 4.31 -4.30 -15.36
C SER A 360 4.31 -5.82 -15.51
N ILE A 361 4.23 -6.50 -14.36
CA ILE A 361 4.16 -7.96 -14.35
C ILE A 361 2.76 -8.43 -14.75
N PRO A 362 2.63 -9.44 -15.61
CA PRO A 362 1.35 -10.07 -15.91
C PRO A 362 0.83 -10.89 -14.73
N TYR A 363 -0.48 -11.18 -14.76
CA TYR A 363 -1.13 -11.94 -13.68
C TYR A 363 -1.31 -13.42 -13.99
N ARG A 364 -1.26 -13.82 -15.28
CA ARG A 364 -1.35 -15.23 -15.67
C ARG A 364 0.00 -15.90 -15.48
N ASP A 365 -0.01 -17.13 -14.98
CA ASP A 365 1.22 -17.86 -14.64
C ASP A 365 2.14 -18.06 -15.86
N ASP A 366 1.59 -18.42 -17.02
CA ASP A 366 2.37 -18.56 -18.28
C ASP A 366 3.05 -17.26 -18.69
N ASP A 367 2.33 -16.15 -18.57
CA ASP A 367 2.85 -14.82 -18.90
C ASP A 367 3.91 -14.36 -17.89
N VAL A 368 3.84 -14.80 -16.62
CA VAL A 368 4.89 -14.57 -15.62
C VAL A 368 6.19 -15.24 -16.00
N LEU A 369 6.14 -16.48 -16.51
CA LEU A 369 7.34 -17.19 -16.97
C LEU A 369 7.98 -16.46 -18.15
N GLU A 370 7.18 -16.03 -19.13
CA GLU A 370 7.68 -15.29 -20.29
C GLU A 370 8.21 -13.91 -19.89
N TRP A 371 7.52 -13.20 -19.00
CA TRP A 371 8.00 -11.94 -18.42
C TRP A 371 9.36 -12.12 -17.75
N TYR A 372 9.53 -13.15 -16.95
CA TYR A 372 10.78 -13.43 -16.28
C TYR A 372 11.92 -13.73 -17.26
N ARG A 373 11.65 -14.53 -18.30
CA ARG A 373 12.60 -14.81 -19.38
C ARG A 373 13.04 -13.49 -20.05
N ARG A 374 12.09 -12.63 -20.42
CA ARG A 374 12.40 -11.33 -21.05
C ARG A 374 13.19 -10.40 -20.14
N VAL A 375 12.82 -10.33 -18.87
CA VAL A 375 13.56 -9.51 -17.88
C VAL A 375 14.99 -10.00 -17.76
N LYS A 376 15.23 -11.32 -17.68
CA LYS A 376 16.58 -11.88 -17.62
C LYS A 376 17.41 -11.61 -18.87
N LEU A 377 16.80 -11.69 -20.04
CA LEU A 377 17.49 -11.35 -21.29
C LEU A 377 17.87 -9.86 -21.34
N ALA A 378 16.94 -8.99 -21.01
CA ALA A 378 17.22 -7.55 -20.97
C ALA A 378 18.29 -7.20 -19.92
N ASP A 379 18.26 -7.84 -18.73
CA ASP A 379 19.26 -7.65 -17.69
C ASP A 379 20.67 -8.08 -18.15
N ARG A 380 20.79 -9.22 -18.83
CA ARG A 380 22.06 -9.68 -19.41
C ARG A 380 22.57 -8.70 -20.48
N PHE A 381 21.72 -8.22 -21.34
CA PHE A 381 22.09 -7.26 -22.39
C PHE A 381 22.63 -5.97 -21.78
N TYR A 382 21.95 -5.38 -20.79
CA TYR A 382 22.36 -4.09 -20.22
C TYR A 382 23.48 -4.18 -19.19
N ASN A 383 23.53 -5.25 -18.38
CA ASN A 383 24.45 -5.33 -17.25
C ASN A 383 25.67 -6.24 -17.52
N GLN A 384 25.61 -7.10 -18.52
CA GLN A 384 26.71 -8.01 -18.91
C GLN A 384 27.26 -7.71 -20.31
N ASP A 385 26.75 -6.65 -20.95
CA ASP A 385 27.16 -6.18 -22.30
C ASP A 385 27.10 -7.29 -23.36
N GLU A 386 26.06 -8.14 -23.28
CA GLU A 386 25.96 -9.35 -24.11
C GLU A 386 25.29 -9.02 -25.47
N CYS A 387 26.05 -8.42 -26.37
CA CYS A 387 25.59 -8.05 -27.71
C CYS A 387 25.12 -9.23 -28.56
N SER A 388 25.57 -10.44 -28.24
CA SER A 388 25.12 -11.69 -28.91
C SER A 388 23.62 -11.95 -28.78
N LEU A 389 22.93 -11.28 -27.81
CA LEU A 389 21.47 -11.35 -27.63
C LEU A 389 20.66 -10.50 -28.60
N LEU A 390 21.31 -9.58 -29.32
CA LEU A 390 20.64 -8.65 -30.22
C LEU A 390 19.74 -9.34 -31.27
N PRO A 391 20.17 -10.43 -31.94
CA PRO A 391 19.31 -11.13 -32.93
C PRO A 391 18.02 -11.67 -32.25
N GLU A 392 18.01 -11.97 -30.97
CA GLU A 392 16.81 -12.41 -30.27
C GLU A 392 15.83 -11.25 -30.08
N PHE A 393 16.30 -10.05 -29.71
CA PHE A 393 15.46 -8.85 -29.61
C PHE A 393 14.90 -8.43 -31.00
N ILE A 394 15.71 -8.50 -32.06
CA ILE A 394 15.25 -8.21 -33.44
C ILE A 394 14.14 -9.18 -33.83
N ARG A 395 14.31 -10.49 -33.58
CA ARG A 395 13.27 -11.50 -33.85
C ARG A 395 12.01 -11.28 -33.03
N ALA A 396 12.12 -10.70 -31.87
CA ALA A 396 10.99 -10.32 -31.03
C ALA A 396 10.30 -9.00 -31.45
N GLY A 397 10.80 -8.35 -32.52
CA GLY A 397 10.24 -7.13 -33.09
C GLY A 397 10.74 -5.84 -32.44
N VAL A 398 11.83 -5.87 -31.66
CA VAL A 398 12.42 -4.64 -31.10
C VAL A 398 12.99 -3.80 -32.25
N THR A 399 12.56 -2.52 -32.29
CA THR A 399 12.97 -1.55 -33.33
C THR A 399 13.88 -0.45 -32.78
N GLN A 400 13.84 -0.23 -31.46
CA GLN A 400 14.58 0.84 -30.79
C GLN A 400 15.23 0.34 -29.49
N ILE A 401 16.42 0.84 -29.18
CA ILE A 401 17.11 0.55 -27.91
C ILE A 401 17.36 1.85 -27.18
N VAL A 402 16.96 1.92 -25.91
CA VAL A 402 17.23 3.02 -24.99
C VAL A 402 18.39 2.63 -24.08
N VAL A 403 19.41 3.45 -24.00
CA VAL A 403 20.59 3.21 -23.14
C VAL A 403 20.77 4.38 -22.17
N GLU A 404 21.08 4.08 -20.91
CA GLU A 404 21.56 5.08 -19.96
C GLU A 404 22.99 5.44 -20.29
N ARG A 405 23.30 6.75 -20.33
CA ARG A 405 24.65 7.24 -20.55
C ARG A 405 25.42 7.28 -19.23
N GLY A 406 26.50 6.53 -19.14
CA GLY A 406 27.43 6.51 -18.02
C GLY A 406 28.84 6.32 -18.53
N PRO A 407 29.87 6.54 -17.71
CA PRO A 407 31.27 6.46 -18.12
C PRO A 407 31.70 5.08 -18.68
N ASN A 408 30.85 4.04 -18.57
CA ASN A 408 31.14 2.68 -19.03
C ASN A 408 29.91 1.99 -19.65
N GLN A 409 28.93 2.71 -20.20
CA GLN A 409 27.64 2.14 -20.57
C GLN A 409 27.22 2.31 -22.03
N ASP A 410 28.14 2.70 -22.92
CA ASP A 410 27.86 2.57 -24.35
C ASP A 410 27.91 1.08 -24.69
N PRO A 411 26.80 0.46 -25.20
CA PRO A 411 26.88 -0.93 -25.62
C PRO A 411 27.89 -1.02 -26.74
N SER A 412 28.85 -1.94 -26.59
CA SER A 412 29.90 -2.20 -27.59
C SER A 412 29.37 -2.72 -28.92
N CYS A 413 28.07 -2.81 -29.06
CA CYS A 413 27.35 -3.20 -30.28
C CYS A 413 27.37 -2.02 -31.28
N THR A 414 28.42 -1.89 -32.05
CA THR A 414 28.87 -0.69 -32.76
C THR A 414 28.09 -0.30 -34.01
N GLU A 415 26.97 -0.93 -34.37
CA GLU A 415 26.30 -0.75 -35.66
C GLU A 415 24.96 0.00 -35.63
N PHE A 416 24.64 0.67 -34.51
CA PHE A 416 23.35 1.34 -34.38
C PHE A 416 23.39 2.80 -34.77
N LYS A 417 22.36 3.25 -35.49
CA LYS A 417 22.16 4.67 -35.76
C LYS A 417 21.57 5.35 -34.52
N SER A 418 22.34 6.24 -33.88
CA SER A 418 21.80 7.11 -32.84
C SER A 418 20.76 8.08 -33.44
N ILE A 419 19.55 8.08 -32.86
CA ILE A 419 18.44 8.96 -33.29
C ILE A 419 18.09 10.02 -32.26
N TYR A 420 18.55 9.86 -30.99
CA TYR A 420 18.37 10.82 -29.92
C TYR A 420 19.49 10.69 -28.89
N GLN A 421 19.89 11.80 -28.32
CA GLN A 421 20.87 11.84 -27.25
C GLN A 421 20.62 13.05 -26.32
N ASN A 422 20.73 12.85 -25.00
CA ASN A 422 20.82 13.91 -24.01
C ASN A 422 21.88 13.56 -22.93
N GLU A 423 21.89 14.30 -21.83
CA GLU A 423 22.88 14.10 -20.74
C GLU A 423 22.80 12.71 -20.09
N GLY A 424 21.63 12.10 -20.01
CA GLY A 424 21.40 10.83 -19.28
C GLY A 424 21.06 9.65 -20.15
N TYR A 425 20.61 9.86 -21.40
CA TYR A 425 20.06 8.78 -22.25
C TYR A 425 20.44 8.93 -23.71
N GLN A 426 20.52 7.78 -24.39
CA GLN A 426 20.69 7.68 -25.83
C GLN A 426 19.71 6.67 -26.40
N ILE A 427 19.17 6.95 -27.60
CA ILE A 427 18.28 6.02 -28.31
C ILE A 427 18.92 5.66 -29.63
N TYR A 428 18.95 4.35 -29.90
CA TYR A 428 19.44 3.78 -31.13
C TYR A 428 18.28 3.15 -31.92
N ALA A 429 18.25 3.37 -33.22
CA ALA A 429 17.38 2.63 -34.12
C ALA A 429 18.08 1.35 -34.59
N ILE A 430 17.36 0.24 -34.55
CA ILE A 430 17.79 -1.03 -35.12
C ILE A 430 17.35 -1.02 -36.59
N ASN A 431 18.27 -1.00 -37.54
CA ASN A 431 17.93 -1.14 -38.93
C ASN A 431 17.53 -2.61 -39.22
N ALA A 432 16.28 -2.82 -39.62
CA ALA A 432 15.73 -4.13 -39.96
C ALA A 432 16.32 -4.73 -41.27
N SER A 433 17.40 -4.16 -41.81
CA SER A 433 17.99 -4.54 -43.12
C SER A 433 19.34 -5.27 -42.98
N GLN A 434 19.46 -6.18 -41.97
CA GLN A 434 20.52 -7.19 -41.97
C GLN A 434 19.98 -8.58 -41.73
#